data_203afb8b3581f9025af78b7409c6ad67
#
_entry.id   203afb8b3581f9025af78b7409c6ad67
#
_cell.length_a   1.000
_cell.length_b   1.000
_cell.length_c   1.000
_cell.angle_alpha   90.00
_cell.angle_beta   90.00
_cell.angle_gamma   90.00
#
_symmetry.space_group_name_H-M   'P 1'
#
loop_
_entity.id
_entity.type
_entity.pdbx_description
1 polymer ?
#
loop_
_entity_poly.entity_id
_entity_poly.type
_entity_poly.pdbx_seq_one_letter_code
_entity_poly.pdbx_strand_id
1 'polypeptide(L)'
;MIEQRTLKNSIRATGVGLHTGKKVLMRLKPGAVDSGIVFRRSDLPGSPPIEAHAENVGDTVLGTTLVKGDVRVSTVEHLLSAFAGLGIDNAVIEVSAPEVPIMDGSAGPFVFLLQSAGIEEQHAPKRFIRIKKPVRVEEGDKWAEFRPFDGFKVNFEIEFNHPIFKRRSQRASMNFSSTSFLKEVSRARTFGFMRDLEMLRSRNLALGGSLDNAIVLDDFRVLNEDGLRYEDEFVKHKILDAVGDLYLLGHSLVGEFSGHKSGHALNNMLLRALLADASAWEQVVFESYADAPISHVAAPAVPALEANRL
;
A
#
# COMPACT_ATOMS: atom_id res chain seq x y z
N MET A 1 20.70 -10.69 13.21
CA MET A 1 20.05 -10.70 11.88
C MET A 1 18.64 -10.16 12.03
N ILE A 2 18.21 -9.28 11.14
CA ILE A 2 16.80 -8.81 11.14
C ILE A 2 15.91 -9.94 10.65
N GLU A 3 14.86 -10.23 11.41
CA GLU A 3 13.93 -11.32 11.13
C GLU A 3 12.70 -10.86 10.34
N GLN A 4 12.11 -11.78 9.59
CA GLN A 4 10.82 -11.59 8.93
C GLN A 4 9.73 -11.38 9.97
N ARG A 5 8.63 -10.73 9.55
CA ARG A 5 7.48 -10.42 10.42
C ARG A 5 6.19 -10.96 9.84
N THR A 6 5.33 -11.43 10.74
CA THR A 6 3.96 -11.82 10.44
C THR A 6 3.00 -11.28 11.51
N LEU A 7 1.72 -11.56 11.37
CA LEU A 7 0.71 -11.26 12.39
C LEU A 7 0.78 -12.30 13.50
N LYS A 8 0.60 -11.88 14.76
CA LYS A 8 0.51 -12.77 15.90
C LYS A 8 -0.85 -13.48 15.96
N ASN A 9 -1.93 -12.75 15.65
CA ASN A 9 -3.30 -13.25 15.70
C ASN A 9 -4.06 -12.92 14.42
N SER A 10 -5.09 -13.70 14.13
CA SER A 10 -6.03 -13.36 13.07
C SER A 10 -6.95 -12.23 13.50
N ILE A 11 -7.24 -11.29 12.60
CA ILE A 11 -8.19 -10.21 12.81
C ILE A 11 -9.14 -10.10 11.62
N ARG A 12 -10.32 -9.56 11.82
CA ARG A 12 -11.33 -9.37 10.77
C ARG A 12 -11.89 -7.96 10.80
N ALA A 13 -12.29 -7.49 9.62
CA ALA A 13 -13.03 -6.26 9.43
C ALA A 13 -14.08 -6.44 8.34
N THR A 14 -15.09 -5.60 8.38
CA THR A 14 -16.12 -5.53 7.33
C THR A 14 -16.19 -4.11 6.81
N GLY A 15 -16.31 -3.95 5.51
CA GLY A 15 -16.46 -2.66 4.86
C GLY A 15 -17.13 -2.81 3.50
N VAL A 16 -16.96 -1.82 2.64
CA VAL A 16 -17.46 -1.81 1.26
C VAL A 16 -16.30 -1.62 0.29
N GLY A 17 -16.38 -2.24 -0.90
CA GLY A 17 -15.45 -1.95 -1.98
C GLY A 17 -15.72 -0.58 -2.57
N LEU A 18 -14.67 0.22 -2.81
CA LEU A 18 -14.79 1.57 -3.37
C LEU A 18 -15.47 1.56 -4.74
N HIS A 19 -15.03 0.65 -5.61
CA HIS A 19 -15.52 0.59 -6.99
C HIS A 19 -16.74 -0.29 -7.12
N THR A 20 -16.74 -1.46 -6.50
CA THR A 20 -17.84 -2.43 -6.62
C THR A 20 -19.06 -2.08 -5.78
N GLY A 21 -18.93 -1.30 -4.72
CA GLY A 21 -19.98 -1.02 -3.74
C GLY A 21 -20.42 -2.27 -2.95
N LYS A 22 -19.76 -3.42 -3.13
CA LYS A 22 -20.11 -4.66 -2.46
C LYS A 22 -19.62 -4.65 -1.01
N LYS A 23 -20.43 -5.23 -0.13
CA LYS A 23 -20.00 -5.53 1.25
C LYS A 23 -18.92 -6.60 1.22
N VAL A 24 -17.82 -6.35 1.94
CA VAL A 24 -16.65 -7.23 1.99
C VAL A 24 -16.34 -7.57 3.44
N LEU A 25 -16.27 -8.87 3.74
CA LEU A 25 -15.64 -9.37 4.95
C LEU A 25 -14.17 -9.67 4.59
N MET A 26 -13.26 -9.00 5.28
CA MET A 26 -11.82 -9.22 5.16
C MET A 26 -11.31 -9.88 6.45
N ARG A 27 -10.44 -10.88 6.31
CA ARG A 27 -9.72 -11.52 7.42
C ARG A 27 -8.23 -11.49 7.12
N LEU A 28 -7.46 -10.96 8.05
CA LEU A 28 -5.99 -10.94 8.02
C LEU A 28 -5.51 -12.03 8.96
N LYS A 29 -4.60 -12.88 8.49
CA LYS A 29 -4.08 -14.04 9.22
C LYS A 29 -2.56 -14.07 9.18
N PRO A 30 -1.90 -14.72 10.17
CA PRO A 30 -0.49 -15.03 10.07
C PRO A 30 -0.16 -15.77 8.76
N GLY A 31 1.00 -15.46 8.17
CA GLY A 31 1.59 -16.18 7.04
C GLY A 31 2.79 -17.02 7.48
N ALA A 32 3.07 -18.09 6.76
CA ALA A 32 4.29 -18.87 6.98
C ALA A 32 5.54 -18.07 6.59
N VAL A 33 6.68 -18.44 7.12
CA VAL A 33 7.99 -17.92 6.66
C VAL A 33 8.09 -18.04 5.14
N ASP A 34 8.61 -17.00 4.50
CA ASP A 34 8.82 -16.91 3.04
C ASP A 34 7.53 -17.02 2.19
N SER A 35 6.34 -16.93 2.80
CA SER A 35 5.09 -16.98 2.03
C SER A 35 4.75 -15.66 1.32
N GLY A 36 5.34 -14.54 1.75
CA GLY A 36 4.92 -13.23 1.30
C GLY A 36 3.48 -12.87 1.70
N ILE A 37 2.92 -11.87 1.06
CA ILE A 37 1.52 -11.47 1.23
C ILE A 37 0.66 -12.20 0.20
N VAL A 38 -0.32 -12.97 0.66
CA VAL A 38 -1.13 -13.84 -0.21
C VAL A 38 -2.62 -13.54 -0.05
N PHE A 39 -3.30 -13.26 -1.15
CA PHE A 39 -4.74 -13.03 -1.19
C PHE A 39 -5.51 -14.31 -1.53
N ARG A 40 -6.66 -14.50 -0.88
CA ARG A 40 -7.60 -15.60 -1.13
C ARG A 40 -9.03 -15.07 -1.22
N ARG A 41 -9.80 -15.57 -2.17
CA ARG A 41 -11.23 -15.29 -2.30
C ARG A 41 -12.02 -16.33 -1.52
N SER A 42 -12.52 -15.94 -0.33
CA SER A 42 -13.28 -16.85 0.53
C SER A 42 -14.68 -17.18 0.00
N ASP A 43 -15.20 -16.36 -0.91
CA ASP A 43 -16.46 -16.60 -1.63
C ASP A 43 -16.29 -17.49 -2.88
N LEU A 44 -15.05 -17.86 -3.24
CA LEU A 44 -14.72 -18.76 -4.35
C LEU A 44 -13.93 -19.98 -3.83
N PRO A 45 -14.59 -20.94 -3.17
CA PRO A 45 -13.91 -22.11 -2.62
C PRO A 45 -13.13 -22.87 -3.69
N GLY A 46 -11.89 -23.25 -3.39
CA GLY A 46 -11.01 -23.97 -4.32
C GLY A 46 -10.31 -23.08 -5.35
N SER A 47 -10.57 -21.78 -5.38
CA SER A 47 -9.84 -20.87 -6.25
C SER A 47 -8.36 -20.74 -5.84
N PRO A 48 -7.44 -20.51 -6.80
CA PRO A 48 -6.03 -20.35 -6.49
C PRO A 48 -5.77 -19.11 -5.64
N PRO A 49 -4.82 -19.16 -4.69
CA PRO A 49 -4.35 -17.96 -4.01
C PRO A 49 -3.59 -17.07 -4.99
N ILE A 50 -3.60 -15.76 -4.74
CA ILE A 50 -2.87 -14.77 -5.53
C ILE A 50 -1.80 -14.15 -4.64
N GLU A 51 -0.54 -14.32 -5.00
CA GLU A 51 0.58 -13.67 -4.33
C GLU A 51 0.60 -12.18 -4.70
N ALA A 52 0.85 -11.31 -3.71
CA ALA A 52 1.06 -9.90 -3.93
C ALA A 52 2.42 -9.66 -4.58
N HIS A 53 2.47 -9.81 -5.90
CA HIS A 53 3.67 -9.65 -6.71
C HIS A 53 3.38 -8.85 -7.96
N ALA A 54 4.37 -8.07 -8.44
CA ALA A 54 4.23 -7.19 -9.58
C ALA A 54 3.75 -7.89 -10.86
N GLU A 55 4.13 -9.16 -11.05
CA GLU A 55 3.72 -9.98 -12.21
C GLU A 55 2.26 -10.40 -12.16
N ASN A 56 1.64 -10.45 -10.97
CA ASN A 56 0.24 -10.77 -10.79
C ASN A 56 -0.70 -9.57 -10.93
N VAL A 57 -0.18 -8.36 -11.18
CA VAL A 57 -1.00 -7.19 -11.48
C VAL A 57 -1.57 -7.34 -12.90
N GLY A 58 -2.89 -7.43 -12.99
CA GLY A 58 -3.61 -7.60 -14.25
C GLY A 58 -4.46 -6.40 -14.68
N ASP A 59 -4.71 -5.45 -13.75
CA ASP A 59 -5.47 -4.23 -14.02
C ASP A 59 -5.00 -3.12 -13.09
N THR A 60 -4.98 -1.87 -13.60
CA THR A 60 -4.51 -0.69 -12.87
C THR A 60 -5.45 0.52 -13.03
N VAL A 61 -6.69 0.27 -13.45
CA VAL A 61 -7.71 1.32 -13.60
C VAL A 61 -8.20 1.75 -12.22
N LEU A 62 -7.81 2.96 -11.80
CA LEU A 62 -8.16 3.60 -10.52
C LEU A 62 -7.80 2.81 -9.25
N GLY A 63 -6.93 1.84 -9.36
CA GLY A 63 -6.46 1.01 -8.25
C GLY A 63 -5.68 -0.18 -8.77
N THR A 64 -4.91 -0.81 -7.92
CA THR A 64 -4.12 -2.00 -8.27
C THR A 64 -4.94 -3.26 -8.07
N THR A 65 -5.08 -4.05 -9.13
CA THR A 65 -5.80 -5.32 -9.13
C THR A 65 -4.86 -6.49 -9.37
N LEU A 66 -4.84 -7.42 -8.45
CA LEU A 66 -4.14 -8.71 -8.60
C LEU A 66 -5.06 -9.71 -9.31
N VAL A 67 -4.49 -10.48 -10.24
CA VAL A 67 -5.23 -11.45 -11.07
C VAL A 67 -4.44 -12.76 -11.18
N LYS A 68 -5.15 -13.89 -11.05
CA LYS A 68 -4.60 -15.22 -11.33
C LYS A 68 -5.70 -16.09 -11.96
N GLY A 69 -5.61 -16.34 -13.27
CA GLY A 69 -6.70 -16.91 -14.03
C GLY A 69 -7.94 -16.00 -13.98
N ASP A 70 -9.08 -16.56 -13.60
CA ASP A 70 -10.35 -15.82 -13.48
C ASP A 70 -10.54 -15.16 -12.09
N VAL A 71 -9.58 -15.37 -11.16
CA VAL A 71 -9.66 -14.82 -9.81
C VAL A 71 -9.01 -13.46 -9.77
N ARG A 72 -9.70 -12.49 -9.15
CA ARG A 72 -9.19 -11.13 -8.99
C ARG A 72 -9.44 -10.58 -7.60
N VAL A 73 -8.52 -9.71 -7.14
CA VAL A 73 -8.67 -8.87 -5.94
C VAL A 73 -8.19 -7.47 -6.28
N SER A 74 -9.08 -6.48 -6.19
CA SER A 74 -8.83 -5.09 -6.57
C SER A 74 -8.57 -4.21 -5.34
N THR A 75 -8.00 -3.01 -5.58
CA THR A 75 -7.76 -1.94 -4.58
C THR A 75 -6.90 -2.46 -3.42
N VAL A 76 -5.78 -3.12 -3.76
CA VAL A 76 -4.88 -3.73 -2.77
C VAL A 76 -3.86 -2.75 -2.21
N GLU A 77 -3.62 -1.62 -2.85
CA GLU A 77 -2.55 -0.66 -2.59
C GLU A 77 -2.57 -0.08 -1.17
N HIS A 78 -3.72 0.30 -0.62
CA HIS A 78 -3.80 0.89 0.72
C HIS A 78 -3.46 -0.14 1.82
N LEU A 79 -3.94 -1.36 1.65
CA LEU A 79 -3.63 -2.47 2.56
C LEU A 79 -2.15 -2.86 2.46
N LEU A 80 -1.61 -2.98 1.24
CA LEU A 80 -0.19 -3.26 1.03
C LEU A 80 0.70 -2.15 1.58
N SER A 81 0.26 -0.90 1.48
CA SER A 81 0.95 0.24 2.10
C SER A 81 1.03 0.12 3.62
N ALA A 82 -0.03 -0.37 4.28
CA ALA A 82 0.00 -0.64 5.72
C ALA A 82 0.95 -1.79 6.08
N PHE A 83 0.98 -2.88 5.30
CA PHE A 83 1.96 -3.96 5.49
C PHE A 83 3.40 -3.46 5.34
N ALA A 84 3.68 -2.70 4.28
CA ALA A 84 4.99 -2.07 4.06
C ALA A 84 5.36 -1.13 5.23
N GLY A 85 4.41 -0.28 5.65
CA GLY A 85 4.57 0.68 6.75
C GLY A 85 4.97 0.04 8.07
N LEU A 86 4.48 -1.15 8.36
CA LEU A 86 4.78 -1.90 9.57
C LEU A 86 5.86 -2.98 9.39
N GLY A 87 6.36 -3.15 8.16
CA GLY A 87 7.41 -4.10 7.84
C GLY A 87 6.97 -5.57 7.98
N ILE A 88 5.72 -5.89 7.69
CA ILE A 88 5.18 -7.25 7.77
C ILE A 88 5.41 -7.97 6.43
N ASP A 89 6.19 -9.03 6.46
CA ASP A 89 6.63 -9.76 5.28
C ASP A 89 5.63 -10.84 4.85
N ASN A 90 4.97 -11.49 5.80
CA ASN A 90 4.15 -12.69 5.54
C ASN A 90 2.75 -12.53 6.14
N ALA A 91 1.72 -12.69 5.32
CA ALA A 91 0.34 -12.72 5.77
C ALA A 91 -0.58 -13.40 4.74
N VAL A 92 -1.69 -13.97 5.21
CA VAL A 92 -2.77 -14.44 4.36
C VAL A 92 -3.98 -13.52 4.53
N ILE A 93 -4.47 -12.97 3.42
CA ILE A 93 -5.62 -12.07 3.36
C ILE A 93 -6.78 -12.81 2.70
N GLU A 94 -7.87 -13.02 3.44
CA GLU A 94 -9.10 -13.58 2.88
C GLU A 94 -10.12 -12.46 2.68
N VAL A 95 -10.69 -12.38 1.48
CA VAL A 95 -11.76 -11.42 1.13
C VAL A 95 -12.97 -12.13 0.55
N SER A 96 -14.16 -11.74 0.98
CA SER A 96 -15.43 -12.35 0.54
C SER A 96 -16.03 -11.69 -0.72
N ALA A 97 -15.24 -10.85 -1.42
CA ALA A 97 -15.64 -10.15 -2.63
C ALA A 97 -14.39 -9.79 -3.45
N PRO A 98 -14.53 -9.35 -4.72
CA PRO A 98 -13.39 -9.11 -5.62
C PRO A 98 -12.59 -7.82 -5.30
N GLU A 99 -12.82 -7.19 -4.18
CA GLU A 99 -12.18 -5.92 -3.82
C GLU A 99 -11.89 -5.86 -2.32
N VAL A 100 -10.73 -5.30 -1.94
CA VAL A 100 -10.40 -4.97 -0.55
C VAL A 100 -11.35 -3.86 -0.06
N PRO A 101 -11.88 -3.91 1.18
CA PRO A 101 -12.73 -2.83 1.68
C PRO A 101 -11.96 -1.52 1.74
N ILE A 102 -12.57 -0.43 1.29
CA ILE A 102 -11.92 0.88 1.21
C ILE A 102 -11.67 1.52 2.60
N MET A 103 -12.42 1.10 3.59
CA MET A 103 -12.39 1.64 4.94
C MET A 103 -12.71 3.15 4.95
N ASP A 104 -11.81 3.98 5.43
CA ASP A 104 -11.93 5.45 5.42
C ASP A 104 -11.21 6.11 4.22
N GLY A 105 -10.74 5.31 3.26
CA GLY A 105 -10.00 5.78 2.09
C GLY A 105 -8.50 5.95 2.30
N SER A 106 -7.97 5.61 3.47
CA SER A 106 -6.54 5.67 3.81
C SER A 106 -5.99 4.30 4.25
N ALA A 107 -4.70 4.23 4.56
CA ALA A 107 -4.09 3.05 5.18
C ALA A 107 -4.30 2.99 6.72
N GLY A 108 -4.78 4.07 7.34
CA GLY A 108 -4.90 4.18 8.80
C GLY A 108 -5.69 3.05 9.47
N PRO A 109 -6.91 2.71 9.02
CA PRO A 109 -7.66 1.60 9.58
C PRO A 109 -6.97 0.24 9.44
N PHE A 110 -6.24 0.00 8.34
CA PHE A 110 -5.46 -1.23 8.17
C PHE A 110 -4.28 -1.27 9.14
N VAL A 111 -3.57 -0.16 9.33
CA VAL A 111 -2.52 -0.02 10.36
C VAL A 111 -3.09 -0.38 11.73
N PHE A 112 -4.25 0.17 12.10
CA PHE A 112 -4.91 -0.13 13.37
C PHE A 112 -5.24 -1.63 13.51
N LEU A 113 -5.76 -2.27 12.47
CA LEU A 113 -6.05 -3.70 12.47
C LEU A 113 -4.77 -4.53 12.65
N LEU A 114 -3.72 -4.23 11.89
CA LEU A 114 -2.45 -4.95 11.96
C LEU A 114 -1.78 -4.83 13.33
N GLN A 115 -1.79 -3.63 13.92
CA GLN A 115 -1.28 -3.40 15.28
C GLN A 115 -2.15 -4.12 16.33
N SER A 116 -3.47 -4.15 16.16
CA SER A 116 -4.40 -4.84 17.06
C SER A 116 -4.24 -6.37 16.98
N ALA A 117 -3.92 -6.92 15.80
CA ALA A 117 -3.59 -8.34 15.64
C ALA A 117 -2.29 -8.72 16.35
N GLY A 118 -1.43 -7.73 16.59
CA GLY A 118 -0.05 -7.92 17.04
C GLY A 118 0.85 -8.38 15.89
N ILE A 119 2.12 -8.03 16.01
CA ILE A 119 3.18 -8.40 15.04
C ILE A 119 4.20 -9.23 15.78
N GLU A 120 4.64 -10.32 15.16
CA GLU A 120 5.70 -11.18 15.70
C GLU A 120 6.81 -11.41 14.69
N GLU A 121 8.02 -11.57 15.17
CA GLU A 121 9.19 -11.93 14.38
C GLU A 121 9.24 -13.44 14.15
N GLN A 122 9.66 -13.83 12.96
CA GLN A 122 9.80 -15.22 12.54
C GLN A 122 11.30 -15.55 12.40
N HIS A 123 11.72 -16.75 12.81
CA HIS A 123 13.12 -17.17 12.76
C HIS A 123 13.63 -17.40 11.32
N ALA A 124 13.61 -16.33 10.54
CA ALA A 124 14.09 -16.32 9.16
C ALA A 124 14.58 -14.92 8.78
N PRO A 125 15.66 -14.79 7.99
CA PRO A 125 16.21 -13.50 7.62
C PRO A 125 15.21 -12.67 6.78
N LYS A 126 15.00 -11.41 7.19
CA LYS A 126 14.26 -10.43 6.40
C LYS A 126 15.10 -10.02 5.20
N ARG A 127 14.51 -10.10 4.02
CA ARG A 127 15.14 -9.72 2.76
C ARG A 127 14.69 -8.35 2.32
N PHE A 128 15.61 -7.64 1.66
CA PHE A 128 15.38 -6.32 1.09
C PHE A 128 15.82 -6.33 -0.39
N ILE A 129 15.13 -5.57 -1.21
CA ILE A 129 15.54 -5.28 -2.59
C ILE A 129 16.33 -3.98 -2.58
N ARG A 130 17.64 -4.06 -2.88
CA ARG A 130 18.50 -2.87 -3.02
C ARG A 130 18.65 -2.48 -4.47
N ILE A 131 18.36 -1.21 -4.76
CA ILE A 131 18.54 -0.63 -6.10
C ILE A 131 20.03 -0.32 -6.32
N LYS A 132 20.59 -0.82 -7.43
CA LYS A 132 22.02 -0.68 -7.75
C LYS A 132 22.30 0.36 -8.83
N LYS A 133 21.37 0.61 -9.72
CA LYS A 133 21.45 1.62 -10.78
C LYS A 133 20.09 2.24 -11.08
N PRO A 134 20.05 3.42 -11.70
CA PRO A 134 18.78 4.02 -12.09
C PRO A 134 17.98 3.12 -13.05
N VAL A 135 16.67 3.03 -12.78
CA VAL A 135 15.69 2.41 -13.69
C VAL A 135 14.54 3.40 -13.83
N ARG A 136 14.18 3.75 -15.05
CA ARG A 136 13.13 4.74 -15.32
C ARG A 136 12.19 4.26 -16.42
N VAL A 137 10.90 4.57 -16.24
CA VAL A 137 9.84 4.36 -17.23
C VAL A 137 9.07 5.65 -17.43
N GLU A 138 8.57 5.84 -18.64
CA GLU A 138 7.89 7.08 -19.07
C GLU A 138 6.67 6.75 -19.93
N GLU A 139 5.64 7.56 -19.80
CA GLU A 139 4.46 7.56 -20.66
C GLU A 139 4.00 9.01 -20.88
N GLY A 140 4.30 9.57 -22.05
CA GLY A 140 4.09 10.98 -22.35
C GLY A 140 4.90 11.88 -21.42
N ASP A 141 4.22 12.73 -20.66
CA ASP A 141 4.85 13.65 -19.67
C ASP A 141 4.94 13.05 -18.26
N LYS A 142 4.50 11.79 -18.08
CA LYS A 142 4.52 11.09 -16.80
C LYS A 142 5.73 10.17 -16.72
N TRP A 143 6.30 10.03 -15.54
CA TRP A 143 7.40 9.10 -15.33
C TRP A 143 7.48 8.59 -13.90
N ALA A 144 8.15 7.44 -13.75
CA ALA A 144 8.52 6.85 -12.48
C ALA A 144 9.96 6.33 -12.56
N GLU A 145 10.74 6.50 -11.50
CA GLU A 145 12.15 6.18 -11.47
C GLU A 145 12.59 5.60 -10.15
N PHE A 146 13.47 4.59 -10.20
CA PHE A 146 14.29 4.17 -9.08
C PHE A 146 15.71 4.68 -9.22
N ARG A 147 16.33 5.05 -8.09
CA ARG A 147 17.77 5.37 -7.98
C ARG A 147 18.37 4.70 -6.75
N PRO A 148 19.69 4.38 -6.76
CA PRO A 148 20.40 3.98 -5.57
C PRO A 148 20.27 5.04 -4.46
N PHE A 149 19.96 4.59 -3.25
CA PHE A 149 19.89 5.43 -2.06
C PHE A 149 20.07 4.55 -0.82
N ASP A 150 20.77 5.05 0.18
CA ASP A 150 20.95 4.34 1.45
C ASP A 150 19.79 4.67 2.39
N GLY A 151 18.71 3.92 2.26
CA GLY A 151 17.43 4.12 2.90
C GLY A 151 16.29 3.76 1.95
N PHE A 152 15.08 4.11 2.31
CA PHE A 152 13.96 4.14 1.37
C PHE A 152 13.38 5.56 1.35
N LYS A 153 13.47 6.22 0.20
CA LYS A 153 12.97 7.57 0.00
C LYS A 153 11.93 7.58 -1.12
N VAL A 154 10.82 8.26 -0.86
CA VAL A 154 9.72 8.42 -1.82
C VAL A 154 9.52 9.90 -2.11
N ASN A 155 9.68 10.29 -3.37
CA ASN A 155 9.37 11.62 -3.87
C ASN A 155 8.17 11.51 -4.82
N PHE A 156 7.20 12.38 -4.67
CA PHE A 156 6.04 12.38 -5.55
C PHE A 156 5.65 13.80 -5.96
N GLU A 157 5.31 13.97 -7.23
CA GLU A 157 4.77 15.19 -7.79
C GLU A 157 3.47 14.89 -8.55
N ILE A 158 2.41 15.60 -8.19
CA ILE A 158 1.13 15.60 -8.89
C ILE A 158 0.96 16.92 -9.63
N GLU A 159 0.12 16.93 -10.66
CA GLU A 159 -0.22 18.14 -11.39
C GLU A 159 -1.72 18.13 -11.70
N PHE A 160 -2.48 18.90 -10.92
CA PHE A 160 -3.89 19.11 -11.14
C PHE A 160 -4.19 20.60 -11.35
N ASN A 161 -4.84 20.92 -12.48
CA ASN A 161 -5.29 22.28 -12.74
C ASN A 161 -6.66 22.52 -12.08
N HIS A 162 -6.63 22.75 -10.77
CA HIS A 162 -7.84 23.00 -9.97
C HIS A 162 -7.52 24.05 -8.90
N PRO A 163 -8.45 24.96 -8.51
CA PRO A 163 -8.19 26.05 -7.55
C PRO A 163 -7.61 25.58 -6.20
N ILE A 164 -8.07 24.45 -5.70
CA ILE A 164 -7.58 23.85 -4.44
C ILE A 164 -6.10 23.50 -4.53
N PHE A 165 -5.65 22.94 -5.65
CA PHE A 165 -4.26 22.51 -5.84
C PHE A 165 -3.31 23.70 -6.08
N LYS A 166 -3.80 24.81 -6.63
CA LYS A 166 -2.99 26.01 -6.81
C LYS A 166 -2.53 26.65 -5.49
N ARG A 167 -3.21 26.36 -4.39
CA ARG A 167 -2.93 26.89 -3.06
C ARG A 167 -2.22 25.93 -2.13
N ARG A 168 -1.86 24.73 -2.63
CA ARG A 168 -1.30 23.64 -1.84
C ARG A 168 -0.07 23.06 -2.52
N SER A 169 0.80 22.43 -1.73
CA SER A 169 1.93 21.70 -2.32
C SER A 169 1.41 20.52 -3.12
N GLN A 170 1.87 20.43 -4.36
CA GLN A 170 1.68 19.29 -5.25
C GLN A 170 2.93 18.39 -5.28
N ARG A 171 3.91 18.66 -4.43
CA ARG A 171 5.13 17.87 -4.24
C ARG A 171 5.31 17.51 -2.79
N ALA A 172 5.69 16.26 -2.54
CA ALA A 172 6.07 15.79 -1.22
C ALA A 172 7.21 14.78 -1.32
N SER A 173 8.00 14.71 -0.26
CA SER A 173 9.08 13.76 -0.10
C SER A 173 9.04 13.15 1.29
N MET A 174 9.29 11.85 1.39
CA MET A 174 9.34 11.14 2.66
C MET A 174 10.57 10.23 2.69
N ASN A 175 11.41 10.39 3.72
CA ASN A 175 12.37 9.37 4.11
C ASN A 175 11.62 8.34 4.93
N PHE A 176 11.48 7.14 4.38
CA PHE A 176 10.62 6.11 4.93
C PHE A 176 11.21 5.49 6.20
N SER A 177 10.36 5.46 7.21
CA SER A 177 10.45 4.61 8.39
C SER A 177 9.02 4.30 8.81
N SER A 178 8.80 3.29 9.65
CA SER A 178 7.45 3.08 10.20
C SER A 178 6.91 4.33 10.89
N THR A 179 7.75 5.07 11.60
CA THR A 179 7.35 6.30 12.32
C THR A 179 6.93 7.40 11.35
N SER A 180 7.73 7.70 10.31
CA SER A 180 7.37 8.72 9.33
C SER A 180 6.12 8.32 8.55
N PHE A 181 6.02 7.05 8.12
CA PHE A 181 4.84 6.54 7.45
C PHE A 181 3.57 6.72 8.30
N LEU A 182 3.60 6.27 9.56
CA LEU A 182 2.44 6.36 10.46
C LEU A 182 2.02 7.82 10.73
N LYS A 183 2.99 8.71 10.92
CA LYS A 183 2.75 10.11 11.29
C LYS A 183 2.33 10.96 10.10
N GLU A 184 2.97 10.77 8.95
CA GLU A 184 2.91 11.72 7.85
C GLU A 184 2.02 11.28 6.69
N VAL A 185 1.83 9.97 6.48
CA VAL A 185 1.26 9.43 5.24
C VAL A 185 0.08 8.49 5.47
N SER A 186 0.13 7.61 6.49
CA SER A 186 -0.82 6.50 6.65
C SER A 186 -2.30 6.90 6.64
N ARG A 187 -2.62 8.13 7.04
CA ARG A 187 -3.99 8.65 7.14
C ARG A 187 -4.43 9.52 5.94
N ALA A 188 -3.58 9.67 4.93
CA ALA A 188 -3.92 10.41 3.72
C ALA A 188 -5.00 9.64 2.92
N ARG A 189 -6.13 10.29 2.66
CA ARG A 189 -7.30 9.69 2.00
C ARG A 189 -7.22 9.77 0.49
N THR A 190 -7.80 8.78 -0.19
CA THR A 190 -8.09 8.86 -1.61
C THR A 190 -9.02 10.02 -1.92
N PHE A 191 -9.00 10.52 -3.16
CA PHE A 191 -9.79 11.67 -3.56
C PHE A 191 -10.34 11.52 -4.98
N GLY A 192 -11.43 12.25 -5.24
CA GLY A 192 -12.04 12.29 -6.56
C GLY A 192 -12.79 13.60 -6.79
N PHE A 193 -13.11 13.86 -8.07
CA PHE A 193 -13.84 15.05 -8.48
C PHE A 193 -15.31 14.69 -8.71
N MET A 194 -16.21 15.52 -8.19
CA MET A 194 -17.65 15.33 -8.35
C MET A 194 -18.05 15.26 -9.83
N ARG A 195 -17.42 16.07 -10.68
CA ARG A 195 -17.66 16.08 -12.13
C ARG A 195 -17.39 14.74 -12.82
N ASP A 196 -16.51 13.90 -12.26
CA ASP A 196 -16.14 12.62 -12.86
C ASP A 196 -17.06 11.48 -12.37
N LEU A 197 -17.87 11.72 -11.33
CA LEU A 197 -18.64 10.68 -10.65
C LEU A 197 -19.67 9.99 -11.54
N GLU A 198 -20.38 10.76 -12.38
CA GLU A 198 -21.38 10.19 -13.30
C GLU A 198 -20.73 9.26 -14.35
N MET A 199 -19.62 9.71 -14.93
CA MET A 199 -18.82 8.93 -15.87
C MET A 199 -18.25 7.67 -15.20
N LEU A 200 -17.74 7.76 -13.96
CA LEU A 200 -17.23 6.61 -13.22
C LEU A 200 -18.34 5.59 -12.94
N ARG A 201 -19.50 6.05 -12.47
CA ARG A 201 -20.67 5.19 -12.21
C ARG A 201 -21.20 4.50 -13.47
N SER A 202 -21.20 5.18 -14.61
CA SER A 202 -21.59 4.57 -15.89
C SER A 202 -20.65 3.43 -16.33
N ARG A 203 -19.43 3.40 -15.79
CA ARG A 203 -18.41 2.34 -15.96
C ARG A 203 -18.39 1.33 -14.81
N ASN A 204 -19.39 1.33 -13.93
CA ASN A 204 -19.44 0.52 -12.71
C ASN A 204 -18.24 0.75 -11.77
N LEU A 205 -17.74 1.99 -11.69
CA LEU A 205 -16.68 2.42 -10.78
C LEU A 205 -17.23 3.40 -9.73
N ALA A 206 -16.54 3.51 -8.60
CA ALA A 206 -16.91 4.39 -7.47
C ALA A 206 -18.33 4.18 -6.93
N LEU A 207 -18.89 2.94 -7.06
CA LEU A 207 -20.23 2.64 -6.59
C LEU A 207 -20.37 2.68 -5.06
N GLY A 208 -19.27 2.41 -4.34
CA GLY A 208 -19.19 2.48 -2.87
C GLY A 208 -18.58 3.77 -2.35
N GLY A 209 -18.23 4.72 -3.24
CA GLY A 209 -17.62 6.00 -2.86
C GLY A 209 -18.60 6.93 -2.12
N SER A 210 -18.13 7.52 -1.02
CA SER A 210 -18.84 8.48 -0.19
C SER A 210 -17.88 9.48 0.43
N LEU A 211 -18.43 10.52 1.10
CA LEU A 211 -17.64 11.48 1.87
C LEU A 211 -16.94 10.84 3.10
N ASP A 212 -17.37 9.65 3.52
CA ASP A 212 -16.77 8.93 4.65
C ASP A 212 -15.46 8.20 4.23
N ASN A 213 -15.28 7.92 2.93
CA ASN A 213 -14.18 7.11 2.43
C ASN A 213 -13.38 7.72 1.29
N ALA A 214 -13.66 8.98 0.93
CA ALA A 214 -12.90 9.74 -0.06
C ALA A 214 -13.00 11.24 0.20
N ILE A 215 -11.94 11.97 -0.19
CA ILE A 215 -12.03 13.42 -0.31
C ILE A 215 -12.71 13.72 -1.65
N VAL A 216 -13.84 14.42 -1.61
CA VAL A 216 -14.59 14.80 -2.80
C VAL A 216 -14.43 16.29 -3.07
N LEU A 217 -14.08 16.64 -4.31
CA LEU A 217 -13.92 18.01 -4.75
C LEU A 217 -15.02 18.37 -5.76
N ASP A 218 -15.65 19.53 -5.56
CA ASP A 218 -16.37 20.21 -6.64
C ASP A 218 -15.39 21.09 -7.47
N ASP A 219 -15.86 21.98 -8.31
CA ASP A 219 -15.00 22.83 -9.15
C ASP A 219 -14.20 23.88 -8.35
N PHE A 220 -14.49 24.08 -7.07
CA PHE A 220 -13.93 25.18 -6.28
C PHE A 220 -13.35 24.74 -4.93
N ARG A 221 -13.90 23.69 -4.28
CA ARG A 221 -13.61 23.35 -2.89
C ARG A 221 -13.67 21.85 -2.59
N VAL A 222 -13.17 21.48 -1.41
CA VAL A 222 -13.40 20.17 -0.78
C VAL A 222 -14.81 20.17 -0.18
N LEU A 223 -15.57 19.10 -0.42
CA LEU A 223 -16.96 18.95 0.06
C LEU A 223 -17.05 18.30 1.44
N ASN A 224 -15.99 17.58 1.88
CA ASN A 224 -15.95 16.96 3.21
C ASN A 224 -15.96 18.05 4.29
N GLU A 225 -16.93 18.01 5.20
CA GLU A 225 -17.12 19.02 6.27
C GLU A 225 -15.91 19.14 7.19
N ASP A 226 -15.26 18.01 7.51
CA ASP A 226 -14.05 17.96 8.35
C ASP A 226 -12.79 18.46 7.63
N GLY A 227 -12.88 18.81 6.34
CA GLY A 227 -11.76 19.29 5.54
C GLY A 227 -10.69 18.21 5.31
N LEU A 228 -9.42 18.63 5.26
CA LEU A 228 -8.26 17.78 5.02
C LEU A 228 -7.57 17.41 6.34
N ARG A 229 -7.00 16.20 6.39
CA ARG A 229 -6.19 15.69 7.52
C ARG A 229 -4.76 16.22 7.50
N TYR A 230 -4.24 16.56 6.30
CA TYR A 230 -2.94 17.18 6.06
C TYR A 230 -3.09 18.31 5.06
N GLU A 231 -2.26 19.33 5.17
CA GLU A 231 -2.28 20.45 4.21
C GLU A 231 -2.02 19.97 2.77
N ASP A 232 -1.15 18.98 2.62
CA ASP A 232 -0.71 18.35 1.39
C ASP A 232 -1.27 16.91 1.22
N GLU A 233 -2.49 16.65 1.74
CA GLU A 233 -3.08 15.30 1.80
C GLU A 233 -3.15 14.61 0.44
N PHE A 234 -3.43 15.34 -0.63
CA PHE A 234 -3.54 14.77 -1.98
C PHE A 234 -2.24 14.12 -2.47
N VAL A 235 -1.12 14.81 -2.36
CA VAL A 235 0.17 14.25 -2.78
C VAL A 235 0.68 13.21 -1.79
N LYS A 236 0.37 13.33 -0.51
CA LYS A 236 0.65 12.29 0.50
C LYS A 236 -0.12 11.01 0.24
N HIS A 237 -1.36 11.10 -0.24
CA HIS A 237 -2.09 9.92 -0.66
C HIS A 237 -1.40 9.22 -1.84
N LYS A 238 -0.86 9.98 -2.81
CA LYS A 238 -0.08 9.38 -3.90
C LYS A 238 1.22 8.72 -3.42
N ILE A 239 1.82 9.22 -2.35
CA ILE A 239 2.95 8.53 -1.68
C ILE A 239 2.44 7.22 -1.03
N LEU A 240 1.28 7.25 -0.36
CA LEU A 240 0.66 6.06 0.23
C LEU A 240 0.43 4.97 -0.84
N ASP A 241 -0.20 5.34 -1.96
CA ASP A 241 -0.42 4.45 -3.10
C ASP A 241 0.89 3.86 -3.62
N ALA A 242 1.91 4.72 -3.84
CA ALA A 242 3.21 4.28 -4.32
C ALA A 242 3.87 3.29 -3.35
N VAL A 243 3.86 3.55 -2.04
CA VAL A 243 4.42 2.62 -1.04
C VAL A 243 3.75 1.25 -1.12
N GLY A 244 2.43 1.20 -1.31
CA GLY A 244 1.69 -0.05 -1.47
C GLY A 244 2.00 -0.77 -2.79
N ASP A 245 2.01 -0.02 -3.91
CA ASP A 245 2.36 -0.58 -5.21
C ASP A 245 3.79 -1.12 -5.24
N LEU A 246 4.75 -0.38 -4.66
CA LEU A 246 6.16 -0.80 -4.61
C LEU A 246 6.38 -2.03 -3.73
N TYR A 247 5.50 -2.28 -2.75
CA TYR A 247 5.57 -3.48 -1.92
C TYR A 247 5.27 -4.77 -2.69
N LEU A 248 4.73 -4.67 -3.91
CA LEU A 248 4.60 -5.77 -4.87
C LEU A 248 5.93 -6.32 -5.40
N LEU A 249 7.08 -5.76 -5.01
CA LEU A 249 8.39 -6.42 -5.14
C LEU A 249 8.53 -7.62 -4.20
N GLY A 250 7.60 -7.81 -3.24
CA GLY A 250 7.61 -8.90 -2.27
C GLY A 250 8.53 -8.68 -1.06
N HIS A 251 9.33 -7.63 -1.06
CA HIS A 251 10.27 -7.27 0.00
C HIS A 251 10.35 -5.76 0.20
N SER A 252 10.86 -5.33 1.37
CA SER A 252 11.16 -3.93 1.64
C SER A 252 12.22 -3.40 0.67
N LEU A 253 12.07 -2.16 0.20
CA LEU A 253 12.93 -1.54 -0.79
C LEU A 253 14.03 -0.69 -0.12
N VAL A 254 15.27 -0.83 -0.56
CA VAL A 254 16.39 0.07 -0.26
C VAL A 254 16.74 0.80 -1.55
N GLY A 255 16.36 2.07 -1.64
CA GLY A 255 16.51 2.91 -2.81
C GLY A 255 15.64 4.15 -2.74
N GLU A 256 15.73 5.01 -3.72
CA GLU A 256 14.88 6.19 -3.90
C GLU A 256 13.89 5.94 -5.04
N PHE A 257 12.63 6.17 -4.77
CA PHE A 257 11.56 6.23 -5.77
C PHE A 257 11.17 7.68 -6.02
N SER A 258 11.01 8.05 -7.28
CA SER A 258 10.48 9.35 -7.68
C SER A 258 9.40 9.15 -8.73
N GLY A 259 8.21 9.73 -8.50
CA GLY A 259 7.08 9.72 -9.42
C GLY A 259 6.64 11.14 -9.80
N HIS A 260 6.52 11.41 -11.09
CA HIS A 260 5.91 12.62 -11.63
C HIS A 260 4.63 12.24 -12.36
N LYS A 261 3.49 12.66 -11.84
CA LYS A 261 2.16 12.33 -12.38
C LYS A 261 1.93 10.81 -12.50
N SER A 262 2.70 10.00 -11.75
CA SER A 262 2.63 8.56 -11.79
C SER A 262 1.33 8.04 -11.19
N GLY A 263 0.97 6.84 -11.56
CA GLY A 263 -0.15 6.07 -11.02
C GLY A 263 0.17 4.58 -11.06
N HIS A 264 -0.81 3.75 -10.70
CA HIS A 264 -0.62 2.30 -10.54
C HIS A 264 -0.03 1.62 -11.77
N ALA A 265 -0.46 2.03 -12.99
CA ALA A 265 0.09 1.50 -14.25
C ALA A 265 1.60 1.74 -14.37
N LEU A 266 2.02 2.99 -14.17
CA LEU A 266 3.43 3.38 -14.31
C LEU A 266 4.28 2.80 -13.17
N ASN A 267 3.73 2.76 -11.95
CA ASN A 267 4.39 2.10 -10.82
C ASN A 267 4.63 0.61 -11.13
N ASN A 268 3.63 -0.11 -11.63
CA ASN A 268 3.79 -1.52 -12.00
C ASN A 268 4.75 -1.71 -13.18
N MET A 269 4.71 -0.82 -14.18
CA MET A 269 5.67 -0.83 -15.30
C MET A 269 7.10 -0.70 -14.79
N LEU A 270 7.34 0.20 -13.82
CA LEU A 270 8.66 0.39 -13.20
C LEU A 270 9.11 -0.87 -12.45
N LEU A 271 8.22 -1.52 -11.67
CA LEU A 271 8.54 -2.76 -10.98
C LEU A 271 8.92 -3.87 -11.96
N ARG A 272 8.16 -4.04 -13.04
CA ARG A 272 8.45 -5.03 -14.08
C ARG A 272 9.78 -4.73 -14.79
N ALA A 273 10.06 -3.45 -15.10
CA ALA A 273 11.34 -3.04 -15.68
C ALA A 273 12.53 -3.34 -14.76
N LEU A 274 12.36 -3.08 -13.44
CA LEU A 274 13.38 -3.44 -12.44
C LEU A 274 13.63 -4.95 -12.40
N LEU A 275 12.58 -5.75 -12.28
CA LEU A 275 12.68 -7.21 -12.17
C LEU A 275 13.28 -7.85 -13.44
N ALA A 276 13.03 -7.27 -14.61
CA ALA A 276 13.59 -7.73 -15.89
C ALA A 276 15.11 -7.46 -16.01
N ASP A 277 15.66 -6.53 -15.24
CA ASP A 277 17.08 -6.21 -15.26
C ASP A 277 17.79 -6.66 -13.98
N ALA A 278 18.21 -7.91 -13.93
CA ALA A 278 18.89 -8.49 -12.77
C ALA A 278 20.17 -7.73 -12.34
N SER A 279 20.75 -6.87 -13.21
CA SER A 279 21.89 -6.03 -12.84
C SER A 279 21.51 -4.74 -12.11
N ALA A 280 20.22 -4.38 -12.12
CA ALA A 280 19.72 -3.14 -11.52
C ALA A 280 19.40 -3.24 -10.03
N TRP A 281 19.33 -4.45 -9.49
CA TRP A 281 19.00 -4.69 -8.09
C TRP A 281 19.75 -5.90 -7.55
N GLU A 282 19.70 -6.05 -6.25
CA GLU A 282 20.17 -7.24 -5.53
C GLU A 282 19.30 -7.47 -4.30
N GLN A 283 19.24 -8.72 -3.86
CA GLN A 283 18.61 -9.07 -2.59
C GLN A 283 19.66 -9.03 -1.48
N VAL A 284 19.35 -8.32 -0.40
CA VAL A 284 20.27 -8.16 0.75
C VAL A 284 19.56 -8.49 2.06
N VAL A 285 20.34 -8.87 3.06
CA VAL A 285 19.93 -9.05 4.46
C VAL A 285 20.83 -8.19 5.34
N PHE A 286 20.36 -7.78 6.53
CA PHE A 286 21.12 -6.99 7.50
C PHE A 286 21.27 -7.76 8.79
N GLU A 287 22.46 -7.73 9.39
CA GLU A 287 22.77 -8.46 10.61
C GLU A 287 22.12 -7.83 11.85
N SER A 288 21.92 -6.52 11.85
CA SER A 288 21.28 -5.82 12.96
C SER A 288 20.39 -4.69 12.50
N TYR A 289 19.49 -4.22 13.35
CA TYR A 289 18.69 -3.02 13.10
C TYR A 289 19.54 -1.75 12.97
N ALA A 290 20.74 -1.72 13.57
CA ALA A 290 21.65 -0.59 13.43
C ALA A 290 22.28 -0.49 12.04
N ASP A 291 22.41 -1.62 11.34
CA ASP A 291 22.99 -1.70 9.98
C ASP A 291 21.93 -1.50 8.89
N ALA A 292 20.65 -1.60 9.26
CA ALA A 292 19.58 -1.43 8.29
C ALA A 292 19.30 0.05 8.02
N PRO A 293 19.27 0.47 6.76
CA PRO A 293 19.00 1.85 6.40
C PRO A 293 17.52 2.25 6.55
N ILE A 294 16.67 1.30 6.96
CA ILE A 294 15.22 1.49 7.17
C ILE A 294 14.86 1.00 8.57
N SER A 295 14.21 1.87 9.37
CA SER A 295 13.73 1.50 10.68
C SER A 295 12.25 1.13 10.68
N HIS A 296 11.93 -0.05 11.18
CA HIS A 296 10.56 -0.46 11.51
C HIS A 296 10.32 -0.33 13.01
N VAL A 297 9.12 0.12 13.40
CA VAL A 297 8.72 0.15 14.82
C VAL A 297 8.86 -1.25 15.39
N ALA A 298 9.52 -1.37 16.54
CA ALA A 298 9.60 -2.63 17.26
C ALA A 298 8.18 -3.19 17.47
N ALA A 299 8.00 -4.50 17.30
CA ALA A 299 6.76 -5.14 17.71
C ALA A 299 6.55 -4.80 19.21
N PRO A 300 5.35 -4.27 19.60
CA PRO A 300 5.15 -3.97 21.00
C PRO A 300 5.33 -5.25 21.81
N ALA A 301 6.27 -5.22 22.75
CA ALA A 301 6.43 -6.31 23.71
C ALA A 301 5.08 -6.44 24.44
N VAL A 302 4.33 -7.49 24.16
CA VAL A 302 3.13 -7.80 24.94
C VAL A 302 3.64 -8.15 26.34
N PRO A 303 3.22 -7.42 27.41
CA PRO A 303 3.55 -7.84 28.76
C PRO A 303 3.08 -9.29 28.90
N ALA A 304 3.97 -10.19 29.32
CA ALA A 304 3.59 -11.54 29.68
C ALA A 304 2.49 -11.40 30.74
N LEU A 305 1.27 -11.83 30.43
CA LEU A 305 0.24 -12.03 31.45
C LEU A 305 0.85 -13.08 32.39
N GLU A 306 1.36 -12.61 33.54
CA GLU A 306 1.70 -13.50 34.62
C GLU A 306 0.46 -14.34 34.91
N ALA A 307 0.55 -15.63 34.60
CA ALA A 307 -0.43 -16.61 35.01
C ALA A 307 -0.38 -16.65 36.54
N ASN A 308 -1.19 -15.80 37.21
CA ASN A 308 -1.47 -15.95 38.60
C ASN A 308 -2.08 -17.34 38.79
N ARG A 309 -1.25 -18.24 39.31
CA ARG A 309 -1.69 -19.50 39.88
C ARG A 309 -2.58 -19.15 41.08
N LEU A 310 -3.86 -19.45 40.99
CA LEU A 310 -4.73 -19.76 42.11
C LEU A 310 -4.95 -21.27 42.13
#